data_76ce772775da4e0fe593e820e0f34b55
#
_entry.id   76ce772775da4e0fe593e820e0f34b55
#
_cell.length_a   1.000
_cell.length_b   1.000
_cell.length_c   1.000
_cell.angle_alpha   90.00
_cell.angle_beta   90.00
_cell.angle_gamma   90.00
#
_symmetry.space_group_name_H-M   'P 1'
#
loop_
_entity.id
_entity.type
_entity.pdbx_description
1 polymer ?
#
loop_
_entity_poly.entity_id
_entity_poly.type
_entity_poly.pdbx_seq_one_letter_code
_entity_poly.pdbx_strand_id
1 'polypeptide(L)'
;ERETRELLLETADILGADHIKIGNINGYPREVGDIRRKFADISDEFAQVDTQVGLEFFPVDPNINTIADAMEITEGIDNGGLYLDLWHNVKMDIDFNEIANLSSGDVVGAEFQDGYIDTNMSFIEETINLRKIPGEGEFPISDWISATRESGFDEPFALEILSEEYRRLSIEVAYQKAHDGGSQFL
;
A
#
# COMPACT_ATOMS: atom_id res chain seq x y z
N GLU A 1 14.94 -4.21 -14.44
CA GLU A 1 14.92 -4.03 -12.96
C GLU A 1 15.90 -2.93 -12.51
N ARG A 2 17.20 -3.01 -12.86
CA ARG A 2 18.18 -2.01 -12.41
C ARG A 2 17.89 -0.62 -12.94
N GLU A 3 17.67 -0.48 -14.24
CA GLU A 3 17.33 0.81 -14.89
C GLU A 3 16.05 1.42 -14.31
N THR A 4 15.05 0.59 -14.03
CA THR A 4 13.78 1.03 -13.41
C THR A 4 14.02 1.57 -12.00
N ARG A 5 14.86 0.90 -11.22
CA ARG A 5 15.20 1.32 -9.87
C ARG A 5 16.01 2.60 -9.85
N GLU A 6 17.01 2.73 -10.73
CA GLU A 6 17.80 3.96 -10.89
C GLU A 6 16.90 5.16 -11.28
N LEU A 7 15.95 4.96 -12.19
CA LEU A 7 14.97 5.99 -12.56
C LEU A 7 14.04 6.36 -11.39
N LEU A 8 13.60 5.36 -10.61
CA LEU A 8 12.74 5.61 -9.45
C LEU A 8 13.50 6.40 -8.37
N LEU A 9 14.75 6.04 -8.12
CA LEU A 9 15.63 6.76 -7.19
C LEU A 9 15.83 8.23 -7.60
N GLU A 10 16.18 8.46 -8.87
CA GLU A 10 16.32 9.82 -9.42
C GLU A 10 14.99 10.60 -9.31
N THR A 11 13.87 9.94 -9.58
CA THR A 11 12.55 10.57 -9.48
C THR A 11 12.20 10.93 -8.04
N ALA A 12 12.48 10.04 -7.09
CA ALA A 12 12.24 10.28 -5.67
C ALA A 12 13.06 11.47 -5.17
N ASP A 13 14.35 11.54 -5.52
CA ASP A 13 15.23 12.66 -5.18
C ASP A 13 14.72 14.00 -5.76
N ILE A 14 14.37 14.02 -7.06
CA ILE A 14 13.87 15.24 -7.73
C ILE A 14 12.56 15.75 -7.12
N LEU A 15 11.67 14.83 -6.75
CA LEU A 15 10.35 15.18 -6.20
C LEU A 15 10.38 15.41 -4.69
N GLY A 16 11.45 15.01 -3.99
CA GLY A 16 11.51 14.99 -2.53
C GLY A 16 10.42 14.06 -1.98
N ALA A 17 10.32 12.85 -2.52
CA ALA A 17 9.30 11.91 -2.10
C ALA A 17 9.59 11.36 -0.70
N ASP A 18 8.60 11.41 0.20
CA ASP A 18 8.73 10.89 1.56
C ASP A 18 8.91 9.36 1.57
N HIS A 19 8.22 8.66 0.66
CA HIS A 19 8.34 7.22 0.53
C HIS A 19 8.09 6.73 -0.91
N ILE A 20 8.52 5.49 -1.16
CA ILE A 20 8.10 4.66 -2.29
C ILE A 20 7.48 3.37 -1.78
N LYS A 21 6.66 2.71 -2.61
CA LYS A 21 6.16 1.36 -2.32
C LYS A 21 6.73 0.33 -3.28
N ILE A 22 7.05 -0.85 -2.77
CA ILE A 22 7.49 -2.01 -3.53
C ILE A 22 6.75 -3.26 -3.07
N GLY A 23 6.54 -4.21 -3.98
CA GLY A 23 5.87 -5.46 -3.64
C GLY A 23 5.99 -6.52 -4.74
N ASN A 24 5.60 -7.75 -4.45
CA ASN A 24 5.68 -8.88 -5.36
C ASN A 24 4.33 -9.15 -6.05
N ILE A 25 3.82 -8.18 -6.78
CA ILE A 25 2.51 -8.25 -7.47
C ILE A 25 2.39 -9.44 -8.44
N ASN A 26 3.52 -9.97 -8.93
CA ASN A 26 3.50 -11.13 -9.82
C ASN A 26 3.40 -12.47 -9.08
N GLY A 27 3.43 -12.48 -7.75
CA GLY A 27 3.30 -13.68 -6.93
C GLY A 27 4.39 -14.73 -7.18
N TYR A 28 5.58 -14.33 -7.61
CA TYR A 28 6.69 -15.27 -7.79
C TYR A 28 7.23 -15.74 -6.43
N PRO A 29 7.28 -17.06 -6.16
CA PRO A 29 7.87 -17.57 -4.94
C PRO A 29 9.35 -17.21 -4.84
N ARG A 30 9.79 -16.82 -3.64
CA ARG A 30 11.17 -16.46 -3.30
C ARG A 30 11.49 -17.00 -1.92
N GLU A 31 12.75 -17.20 -1.63
CA GLU A 31 13.18 -17.47 -0.25
C GLU A 31 13.04 -16.18 0.58
N VAL A 32 12.40 -16.27 1.74
CA VAL A 32 12.12 -15.13 2.64
C VAL A 32 13.39 -14.35 2.97
N GLY A 33 14.49 -15.04 3.28
CA GLY A 33 15.78 -14.41 3.54
C GLY A 33 16.37 -13.65 2.36
N ASP A 34 16.03 -14.05 1.11
CA ASP A 34 16.43 -13.31 -0.10
C ASP A 34 15.59 -12.06 -0.29
N ILE A 35 14.29 -12.15 0.02
CA ILE A 35 13.38 -10.99 -0.02
C ILE A 35 13.86 -9.94 0.98
N ARG A 36 14.05 -10.33 2.25
CA ARG A 36 14.52 -9.45 3.32
C ARG A 36 15.84 -8.75 2.97
N ARG A 37 16.83 -9.52 2.48
CA ARG A 37 18.11 -8.93 2.08
C ARG A 37 17.96 -7.90 0.97
N LYS A 38 17.16 -8.20 -0.06
CA LYS A 38 16.90 -7.25 -1.15
C LYS A 38 16.10 -6.03 -0.71
N PHE A 39 15.17 -6.21 0.21
CA PHE A 39 14.42 -5.12 0.80
C PHE A 39 15.37 -4.18 1.56
N ALA A 40 16.26 -4.72 2.38
CA ALA A 40 17.29 -3.95 3.08
C ALA A 40 18.22 -3.20 2.11
N ASP A 41 18.73 -3.89 1.07
CA ASP A 41 19.58 -3.26 0.06
C ASP A 41 18.88 -2.07 -0.63
N ILE A 42 17.58 -2.18 -0.92
CA ILE A 42 16.79 -1.10 -1.53
C ILE A 42 16.56 0.02 -0.52
N SER A 43 16.23 -0.31 0.72
CA SER A 43 16.01 0.67 1.79
C SER A 43 17.27 1.51 2.04
N ASP A 44 18.44 0.88 2.08
CA ASP A 44 19.73 1.58 2.21
C ASP A 44 20.02 2.49 1.00
N GLU A 45 19.64 2.09 -0.21
CA GLU A 45 19.82 2.89 -1.40
C GLU A 45 18.92 4.14 -1.39
N PHE A 46 17.64 4.00 -1.03
CA PHE A 46 16.69 5.11 -0.97
C PHE A 46 16.90 6.02 0.25
N ALA A 47 17.52 5.54 1.31
CA ALA A 47 17.95 6.37 2.43
C ALA A 47 18.94 7.50 2.01
N GLN A 48 19.66 7.31 0.89
CA GLN A 48 20.58 8.32 0.37
C GLN A 48 19.89 9.57 -0.21
N VAL A 49 18.59 9.47 -0.45
CA VAL A 49 17.74 10.57 -0.95
C VAL A 49 16.58 10.88 0.00
N ASP A 50 16.74 10.52 1.28
CA ASP A 50 15.77 10.76 2.35
C ASP A 50 14.36 10.19 2.07
N THR A 51 14.27 9.08 1.28
CA THR A 51 13.01 8.44 0.90
C THR A 51 12.90 7.09 1.59
N GLN A 52 11.82 6.84 2.32
CA GLN A 52 11.53 5.55 2.96
C GLN A 52 11.02 4.52 1.94
N VAL A 53 11.17 3.23 2.27
CA VAL A 53 10.70 2.13 1.43
C VAL A 53 9.59 1.36 2.15
N GLY A 54 8.38 1.39 1.59
CA GLY A 54 7.23 0.64 2.08
C GLY A 54 7.09 -0.70 1.37
N LEU A 55 6.97 -1.79 2.13
CA LEU A 55 6.62 -3.11 1.62
C LEU A 55 5.11 -3.24 1.51
N GLU A 56 4.59 -3.24 0.29
CA GLU A 56 3.21 -3.56 0.00
C GLU A 56 3.06 -5.07 -0.22
N PHE A 57 2.11 -5.70 0.45
CA PHE A 57 1.90 -7.15 0.40
C PHE A 57 0.52 -7.48 -0.17
N PHE A 58 0.41 -8.62 -0.86
CA PHE A 58 -0.70 -8.92 -1.76
C PHE A 58 -1.27 -10.32 -1.53
N PRO A 59 -2.58 -10.53 -1.74
CA PRO A 59 -3.20 -11.86 -1.68
C PRO A 59 -2.56 -12.90 -2.60
N VAL A 60 -1.92 -12.46 -3.67
CA VAL A 60 -1.27 -13.33 -4.68
C VAL A 60 0.19 -13.65 -4.35
N ASP A 61 0.79 -13.02 -3.34
CA ASP A 61 2.15 -13.31 -2.94
C ASP A 61 2.17 -14.59 -2.07
N PRO A 62 2.86 -15.64 -2.50
CA PRO A 62 2.91 -16.88 -1.74
C PRO A 62 3.78 -16.81 -0.47
N ASN A 63 4.55 -15.75 -0.30
CA ASN A 63 5.48 -15.58 0.79
C ASN A 63 5.09 -14.48 1.78
N ILE A 64 4.36 -13.46 1.31
CA ILE A 64 4.05 -12.27 2.11
C ILE A 64 2.58 -11.91 1.87
N ASN A 65 1.70 -12.49 2.67
CA ASN A 65 0.26 -12.24 2.58
C ASN A 65 -0.42 -12.07 3.96
N THR A 66 0.38 -11.91 5.00
CA THR A 66 -0.06 -11.50 6.34
C THR A 66 0.79 -10.35 6.86
N ILE A 67 0.31 -9.65 7.89
CA ILE A 67 1.10 -8.64 8.59
C ILE A 67 2.36 -9.25 9.19
N ALA A 68 2.27 -10.44 9.78
CA ALA A 68 3.40 -11.13 10.38
C ALA A 68 4.51 -11.44 9.34
N ASP A 69 4.14 -11.92 8.15
CA ASP A 69 5.09 -12.18 7.06
C ASP A 69 5.77 -10.88 6.60
N ALA A 70 4.98 -9.80 6.46
CA ALA A 70 5.51 -8.51 6.04
C ALA A 70 6.45 -7.92 7.11
N MET A 71 6.13 -8.06 8.40
CA MET A 71 6.99 -7.67 9.51
C MET A 71 8.29 -8.51 9.54
N GLU A 72 8.25 -9.80 9.23
CA GLU A 72 9.48 -10.62 9.12
C GLU A 72 10.47 -10.03 8.09
N ILE A 73 9.96 -9.37 7.05
CA ILE A 73 10.81 -8.71 6.05
C ILE A 73 11.30 -7.34 6.53
N THR A 74 10.47 -6.55 7.17
CA THR A 74 10.74 -5.11 7.42
C THR A 74 11.34 -4.83 8.80
N GLU A 75 11.05 -5.66 9.82
CA GLU A 75 11.47 -5.41 11.20
C GLU A 75 12.99 -5.20 11.32
N GLY A 76 13.40 -4.08 11.95
CA GLY A 76 14.79 -3.72 12.18
C GLY A 76 15.55 -3.21 10.94
N ILE A 77 14.83 -2.77 9.89
CA ILE A 77 15.39 -2.09 8.74
C ILE A 77 15.05 -0.60 8.86
N ASP A 78 16.05 0.23 9.19
CA ASP A 78 15.88 1.62 9.62
C ASP A 78 15.10 2.52 8.63
N ASN A 79 15.23 2.29 7.32
CA ASN A 79 14.58 3.09 6.27
C ASN A 79 13.47 2.31 5.55
N GLY A 80 12.96 1.26 6.20
CA GLY A 80 11.94 0.38 5.64
C GLY A 80 10.78 0.16 6.60
N GLY A 81 9.60 -0.10 6.07
CA GLY A 81 8.42 -0.44 6.85
C GLY A 81 7.30 -0.99 5.97
N LEU A 82 6.12 -1.11 6.52
CA LEU A 82 4.93 -1.57 5.81
C LEU A 82 4.32 -0.45 4.98
N TYR A 83 3.79 -0.79 3.83
CA TYR A 83 2.86 0.04 3.08
C TYR A 83 1.48 -0.64 3.11
N LEU A 84 0.51 0.00 3.76
CA LEU A 84 -0.82 -0.56 3.95
C LEU A 84 -1.77 -0.11 2.85
N ASP A 85 -2.36 -1.05 2.13
CA ASP A 85 -3.46 -0.80 1.20
C ASP A 85 -4.73 -1.48 1.73
N LEU A 86 -5.78 -0.68 1.98
CA LEU A 86 -7.07 -1.17 2.46
C LEU A 86 -7.64 -2.28 1.57
N TRP A 87 -7.51 -2.15 0.23
CA TRP A 87 -7.99 -3.17 -0.71
C TRP A 87 -7.37 -4.53 -0.41
N HIS A 88 -6.03 -4.55 -0.30
CA HIS A 88 -5.32 -5.79 -0.04
C HIS A 88 -5.64 -6.33 1.35
N ASN A 89 -5.71 -5.47 2.35
CA ASN A 89 -6.04 -5.89 3.72
C ASN A 89 -7.44 -6.52 3.80
N VAL A 90 -8.46 -5.93 3.14
CA VAL A 90 -9.81 -6.51 3.08
C VAL A 90 -9.82 -7.84 2.33
N LYS A 91 -9.12 -7.93 1.19
CA LYS A 91 -9.09 -9.15 0.37
C LYS A 91 -8.28 -10.30 1.00
N MET A 92 -7.45 -10.01 1.96
CA MET A 92 -6.71 -11.00 2.77
C MET A 92 -7.39 -11.30 4.10
N ASP A 93 -8.54 -10.68 4.39
CA ASP A 93 -9.27 -10.82 5.66
C ASP A 93 -8.38 -10.49 6.88
N ILE A 94 -7.56 -9.43 6.74
CA ILE A 94 -6.68 -8.96 7.83
C ILE A 94 -7.53 -8.40 8.97
N ASP A 95 -7.30 -8.90 10.18
CA ASP A 95 -7.89 -8.30 11.39
C ASP A 95 -7.23 -6.94 11.64
N PHE A 96 -8.02 -5.86 11.60
CA PHE A 96 -7.51 -4.50 11.81
C PHE A 96 -6.93 -4.29 13.22
N ASN A 97 -7.23 -5.15 14.18
CA ASN A 97 -6.51 -5.15 15.45
C ASN A 97 -5.02 -5.50 15.30
N GLU A 98 -4.64 -6.27 14.28
CA GLU A 98 -3.22 -6.52 13.99
C GLU A 98 -2.53 -5.23 13.53
N ILE A 99 -3.22 -4.42 12.71
CA ILE A 99 -2.73 -3.10 12.28
C ILE A 99 -2.60 -2.16 13.48
N ALA A 100 -3.64 -2.08 14.32
CA ALA A 100 -3.65 -1.21 15.50
C ALA A 100 -2.55 -1.56 16.53
N ASN A 101 -2.09 -2.80 16.54
CA ASN A 101 -1.02 -3.28 17.43
C ASN A 101 0.40 -3.11 16.87
N LEU A 102 0.57 -2.57 15.66
CA LEU A 102 1.88 -2.21 15.12
C LEU A 102 2.50 -1.07 15.95
N SER A 103 3.80 -0.93 15.88
CA SER A 103 4.51 0.14 16.59
C SER A 103 4.63 1.38 15.70
N SER A 104 4.78 2.55 16.34
CA SER A 104 5.06 3.78 15.61
C SER A 104 6.35 3.63 14.79
N GLY A 105 6.25 3.87 13.49
CA GLY A 105 7.34 3.71 12.53
C GLY A 105 7.34 2.38 11.76
N ASP A 106 6.52 1.39 12.15
CA ASP A 106 6.38 0.16 11.36
C ASP A 106 5.64 0.43 10.03
N VAL A 107 4.80 1.47 9.97
CA VAL A 107 4.05 1.88 8.78
C VAL A 107 4.65 3.14 8.19
N VAL A 108 5.14 3.07 6.95
CA VAL A 108 5.74 4.22 6.24
C VAL A 108 4.79 4.86 5.22
N GLY A 109 3.71 4.19 4.87
CA GLY A 109 2.70 4.74 3.97
C GLY A 109 1.40 3.95 4.04
N ALA A 110 0.31 4.61 3.71
CA ALA A 110 -1.01 3.99 3.73
C ALA A 110 -1.91 4.59 2.66
N GLU A 111 -2.69 3.74 2.01
CA GLU A 111 -3.65 4.17 0.99
C GLU A 111 -4.98 3.45 1.14
N PHE A 112 -6.04 4.14 0.74
CA PHE A 112 -7.36 3.57 0.77
C PHE A 112 -8.19 3.94 -0.45
N GLN A 113 -9.18 3.17 -0.70
CA GLN A 113 -10.22 3.26 -1.69
C GLN A 113 -11.41 2.50 -1.14
N ASP A 114 -12.46 2.38 -1.93
CA ASP A 114 -13.59 1.52 -1.62
C ASP A 114 -13.67 0.37 -2.62
N GLY A 115 -14.54 -0.59 -2.35
CA GLY A 115 -14.77 -1.75 -3.20
C GLY A 115 -15.87 -2.65 -2.69
N TYR A 116 -16.04 -3.80 -3.34
CA TYR A 116 -16.97 -4.84 -2.91
C TYR A 116 -16.22 -5.95 -2.20
N ILE A 117 -16.80 -6.49 -1.12
CA ILE A 117 -16.20 -7.58 -0.35
C ILE A 117 -16.14 -8.86 -1.21
N ASP A 118 -17.25 -9.21 -1.83
CA ASP A 118 -17.37 -10.37 -2.70
C ASP A 118 -17.71 -9.97 -4.13
N THR A 119 -16.98 -10.52 -5.08
CA THR A 119 -17.29 -10.42 -6.51
C THR A 119 -17.15 -11.79 -7.19
N ASN A 120 -17.70 -11.90 -8.42
CA ASN A 120 -17.52 -13.09 -9.24
C ASN A 120 -16.33 -12.99 -10.22
N MET A 121 -15.44 -12.04 -10.00
CA MET A 121 -14.28 -11.78 -10.86
C MET A 121 -13.00 -12.38 -10.28
N SER A 122 -11.98 -12.55 -11.11
CA SER A 122 -10.66 -12.90 -10.60
C SER A 122 -10.06 -11.72 -9.83
N PHE A 123 -9.21 -12.02 -8.82
CA PHE A 123 -8.55 -10.99 -8.02
C PHE A 123 -7.89 -9.91 -8.89
N ILE A 124 -7.17 -10.29 -9.95
CA ILE A 124 -6.48 -9.33 -10.82
C ILE A 124 -7.46 -8.43 -11.57
N GLU A 125 -8.53 -9.01 -12.15
CA GLU A 125 -9.54 -8.21 -12.85
C GLU A 125 -10.26 -7.26 -11.90
N GLU A 126 -10.55 -7.72 -10.71
CA GLU A 126 -11.19 -6.93 -9.66
C GLU A 126 -10.29 -5.76 -9.22
N THR A 127 -9.04 -6.05 -8.83
CA THR A 127 -8.13 -5.04 -8.28
C THR A 127 -7.80 -3.92 -9.26
N ILE A 128 -7.76 -4.22 -10.57
CA ILE A 128 -7.41 -3.22 -11.60
C ILE A 128 -8.62 -2.49 -12.20
N ASN A 129 -9.85 -2.95 -11.98
CA ASN A 129 -11.03 -2.41 -12.65
C ASN A 129 -12.19 -2.01 -11.75
N LEU A 130 -12.30 -2.57 -10.53
CA LEU A 130 -13.50 -2.45 -9.71
C LEU A 130 -13.30 -1.66 -8.41
N ARG A 131 -12.12 -1.09 -8.17
CA ARG A 131 -11.96 -0.19 -7.04
C ARG A 131 -12.90 0.99 -7.17
N LYS A 132 -13.44 1.47 -6.05
CA LYS A 132 -14.44 2.52 -5.98
C LYS A 132 -13.87 3.74 -5.27
N ILE A 133 -14.50 4.87 -5.54
CA ILE A 133 -14.29 6.09 -4.75
C ILE A 133 -14.74 5.79 -3.32
N PRO A 134 -13.99 6.27 -2.29
CA PRO A 134 -14.40 6.09 -0.90
C PRO A 134 -15.85 6.54 -0.65
N GLY A 135 -16.65 5.65 -0.05
CA GLY A 135 -18.07 5.82 0.18
C GLY A 135 -18.99 5.28 -0.92
N GLU A 136 -18.46 4.74 -2.01
CA GLU A 136 -19.24 4.14 -3.10
C GLU A 136 -19.24 2.60 -3.08
N GLY A 137 -18.65 1.96 -2.05
CA GLY A 137 -18.57 0.51 -1.89
C GLY A 137 -18.99 0.01 -0.52
N GLU A 138 -18.34 -1.05 -0.05
CA GLU A 138 -18.72 -1.81 1.16
C GLU A 138 -17.57 -1.91 2.17
N PHE A 139 -16.39 -1.34 1.88
CA PHE A 139 -15.22 -1.50 2.73
C PHE A 139 -15.36 -0.74 4.06
N PRO A 140 -14.88 -1.31 5.16
CA PRO A 140 -14.93 -0.69 6.48
C PRO A 140 -13.83 0.38 6.64
N ILE A 141 -13.89 1.44 5.80
CA ILE A 141 -12.85 2.48 5.67
C ILE A 141 -12.56 3.15 7.01
N SER A 142 -13.61 3.56 7.75
CA SER A 142 -13.44 4.26 9.02
C SER A 142 -12.71 3.42 10.07
N ASP A 143 -13.03 2.12 10.14
CA ASP A 143 -12.41 1.21 11.10
C ASP A 143 -10.94 0.97 10.75
N TRP A 144 -10.63 0.82 9.46
CA TRP A 144 -9.26 0.65 8.98
C TRP A 144 -8.40 1.90 9.22
N ILE A 145 -8.93 3.11 8.91
CA ILE A 145 -8.23 4.37 9.19
C ILE A 145 -7.98 4.53 10.69
N SER A 146 -8.97 4.20 11.54
CA SER A 146 -8.79 4.23 12.99
C SER A 146 -7.67 3.31 13.45
N ALA A 147 -7.66 2.06 12.99
CA ALA A 147 -6.62 1.09 13.31
C ALA A 147 -5.23 1.55 12.83
N THR A 148 -5.15 2.11 11.62
CA THR A 148 -3.91 2.65 11.08
C THR A 148 -3.40 3.85 11.90
N ARG A 149 -4.28 4.73 12.37
CA ARG A 149 -3.92 5.83 13.29
C ARG A 149 -3.50 5.33 14.67
N GLU A 150 -4.14 4.29 15.18
CA GLU A 150 -3.79 3.67 16.46
C GLU A 150 -2.39 3.06 16.46
N SER A 151 -1.88 2.58 15.32
CA SER A 151 -0.48 2.13 15.17
C SER A 151 0.55 3.27 15.30
N GLY A 152 0.10 4.52 15.35
CA GLY A 152 0.97 5.70 15.40
C GLY A 152 1.32 6.28 14.03
N PHE A 153 0.71 5.79 12.94
CA PHE A 153 0.84 6.41 11.62
C PHE A 153 0.11 7.76 11.60
N ASP A 154 0.84 8.86 11.38
CA ASP A 154 0.29 10.23 11.39
C ASP A 154 0.49 10.98 10.05
N GLU A 155 1.00 10.29 9.04
CA GLU A 155 1.22 10.83 7.71
C GLU A 155 -0.07 10.88 6.87
N PRO A 156 -0.08 11.62 5.73
CA PRO A 156 -1.22 11.65 4.83
C PRO A 156 -1.56 10.27 4.24
N PHE A 157 -2.84 10.00 4.06
CA PHE A 157 -3.30 8.84 3.31
C PHE A 157 -3.34 9.14 1.81
N ALA A 158 -2.92 8.18 1.00
CA ALA A 158 -3.11 8.20 -0.45
C ALA A 158 -4.45 7.57 -0.86
N LEU A 159 -4.87 7.82 -2.10
CA LEU A 159 -6.01 7.15 -2.75
C LEU A 159 -5.53 6.43 -4.01
N GLU A 160 -5.70 5.12 -4.08
CA GLU A 160 -5.40 4.33 -5.27
C GLU A 160 -6.68 3.75 -5.90
N ILE A 161 -7.33 4.51 -6.78
CA ILE A 161 -8.63 4.16 -7.37
C ILE A 161 -8.42 3.51 -8.75
N LEU A 162 -8.05 2.23 -8.77
CA LEU A 162 -7.92 1.43 -9.98
C LEU A 162 -9.30 0.98 -10.47
N SER A 163 -9.94 1.80 -11.30
CA SER A 163 -11.33 1.61 -11.74
C SER A 163 -11.49 1.87 -13.24
N GLU A 164 -12.17 0.98 -13.95
CA GLU A 164 -12.51 1.20 -15.36
C GLU A 164 -13.42 2.41 -15.54
N GLU A 165 -14.37 2.63 -14.63
CA GLU A 165 -15.28 3.77 -14.65
C GLU A 165 -14.53 5.08 -14.37
N TYR A 166 -13.64 5.07 -13.36
CA TYR A 166 -12.88 6.24 -12.93
C TYR A 166 -11.90 6.71 -14.02
N ARG A 167 -11.24 5.79 -14.72
CA ARG A 167 -10.34 6.09 -15.86
C ARG A 167 -11.03 6.77 -17.04
N ARG A 168 -12.36 6.77 -17.10
CA ARG A 168 -13.14 7.44 -18.17
C ARG A 168 -13.51 8.88 -17.83
N LEU A 169 -13.25 9.33 -16.62
CA LEU A 169 -13.53 10.69 -16.18
C LEU A 169 -12.47 11.67 -16.70
N SER A 170 -12.83 12.95 -16.82
CA SER A 170 -11.80 13.98 -16.97
C SER A 170 -10.96 14.09 -15.69
N ILE A 171 -9.73 14.56 -15.80
CA ILE A 171 -8.82 14.70 -14.65
C ILE A 171 -9.45 15.53 -13.54
N GLU A 172 -10.10 16.64 -13.88
CA GLU A 172 -10.74 17.55 -12.91
C GLU A 172 -11.86 16.85 -12.16
N VAL A 173 -12.73 16.11 -12.88
CA VAL A 173 -13.85 15.38 -12.28
C VAL A 173 -13.32 14.21 -11.43
N ALA A 174 -12.32 13.49 -11.91
CA ALA A 174 -11.71 12.39 -11.18
C ALA A 174 -11.09 12.88 -9.87
N TYR A 175 -10.28 13.94 -9.93
CA TYR A 175 -9.67 14.53 -8.75
C TYR A 175 -10.71 15.03 -7.73
N GLN A 176 -11.73 15.79 -8.19
CA GLN A 176 -12.78 16.29 -7.31
C GLN A 176 -13.53 15.16 -6.59
N LYS A 177 -13.91 14.11 -7.33
CA LYS A 177 -14.60 12.96 -6.73
C LYS A 177 -13.72 12.19 -5.73
N ALA A 178 -12.45 11.98 -6.05
CA ALA A 178 -11.51 11.34 -5.12
C ALA A 178 -11.35 12.16 -3.83
N HIS A 179 -11.13 13.46 -3.98
CA HIS A 179 -11.02 14.39 -2.86
C HIS A 179 -12.28 14.40 -1.98
N ASP A 180 -13.45 14.56 -2.59
CA ASP A 180 -14.72 14.63 -1.86
C ASP A 180 -15.04 13.29 -1.18
N GLY A 181 -14.74 12.16 -1.84
CA GLY A 181 -14.92 10.83 -1.27
C GLY A 181 -13.94 10.56 -0.12
N GLY A 182 -12.66 10.81 -0.34
CA GLY A 182 -11.64 10.57 0.68
C GLY A 182 -11.79 11.46 1.92
N SER A 183 -12.09 12.74 1.74
CA SER A 183 -12.21 13.71 2.84
C SER A 183 -13.36 13.43 3.82
N GLN A 184 -14.28 12.54 3.48
CA GLN A 184 -15.37 12.14 4.38
C GLN A 184 -14.87 11.26 5.54
N PHE A 185 -13.70 10.65 5.39
CA PHE A 185 -13.15 9.66 6.32
C PHE A 185 -11.94 10.16 7.12
N LEU A 186 -11.42 11.36 6.81
CA LEU A 186 -10.19 11.94 7.41
C LEU A 186 -10.45 13.04 8.46
#